data_43d7647123b4d1d973204c86272e52a4
#
_entry.id   43d7647123b4d1d973204c86272e52a4
#
_cell.length_a   1.000
_cell.length_b   1.000
_cell.length_c   1.000
_cell.angle_alpha   90.00
_cell.angle_beta   90.00
_cell.angle_gamma   90.00
#
_symmetry.space_group_name_H-M   'P 1'
#
loop_
_entity.id
_entity.type
_entity.pdbx_description
1 polymer ?
#
loop_
_entity_poly.entity_id
_entity_poly.type
_entity_poly.pdbx_seq_one_letter_code
_entity_poly.pdbx_strand_id
1 'polypeptide(L)'
;MNRNILLDVAESLEKEKLIAETKEKDVMIRHYLITENDKKTIHEEAGDYFVFSFDDMVLYEEKESLKKVLKKTLKTFLKKYHKGGTILFIGLGSKNILGDSFGPKVLNNLIATNAYNDFLILPKVALFTPDTTNKTGISSYKLIEMVVNHLKPDLIILVDSFTTTHFKNLNRTLEVNDCGICFANQLRSNKEITRKTFNIPLLSIGYPTMFKMHKTYLNHFRLEKDLNIMSEVVASAFNELLFD
;
A
#
# COMPACT_ATOMS: atom_id res chain seq x y z
N MET A 1 23.51 -3.05 4.64
CA MET A 1 22.80 -1.79 4.37
C MET A 1 21.34 -2.14 4.38
N ASN A 2 20.57 -1.76 5.41
CA ASN A 2 19.15 -2.12 5.53
C ASN A 2 18.37 -1.26 4.54
N ARG A 3 17.92 -1.86 3.45
CA ARG A 3 16.95 -1.23 2.56
C ARG A 3 15.62 -1.15 3.32
N ASN A 4 15.21 0.04 3.62
CA ASN A 4 13.89 0.33 4.16
C ASN A 4 13.04 0.92 3.03
N ILE A 5 12.09 0.12 2.57
CA ILE A 5 10.68 0.46 2.61
C ILE A 5 10.25 1.76 1.92
N LEU A 6 9.35 1.60 1.01
CA LEU A 6 8.49 2.47 0.18
C LEU A 6 8.62 4.01 0.32
N LEU A 7 8.77 4.60 1.50
CA LEU A 7 8.81 6.06 1.65
C LEU A 7 10.20 6.70 1.63
N ASP A 8 11.22 5.96 2.01
CA ASP A 8 12.58 6.43 1.76
C ASP A 8 12.85 6.58 0.26
N VAL A 9 12.01 5.95 -0.57
CA VAL A 9 12.00 6.12 -2.02
C VAL A 9 11.52 7.50 -2.42
N ALA A 10 10.33 7.89 -1.98
CA ALA A 10 9.78 9.21 -2.32
C ALA A 10 10.62 10.37 -1.75
N GLU A 11 11.31 10.13 -0.64
CA GLU A 11 12.21 11.10 0.00
C GLU A 11 13.62 11.08 -0.60
N SER A 12 14.08 9.91 -1.06
CA SER A 12 15.36 9.75 -1.78
C SER A 12 15.23 10.02 -3.27
N LEU A 13 14.01 10.05 -3.81
CA LEU A 13 13.78 10.43 -5.19
C LEU A 13 14.13 11.91 -5.38
N GLU A 14 15.19 12.16 -6.09
CA GLU A 14 15.63 13.48 -6.49
C GLU A 14 14.47 14.19 -7.21
N LYS A 15 14.41 15.53 -7.11
CA LYS A 15 13.43 16.35 -7.84
C LYS A 15 13.33 16.02 -9.33
N GLU A 16 14.39 15.46 -9.90
CA GLU A 16 14.48 15.02 -11.29
C GLU A 16 13.49 13.91 -11.68
N LYS A 17 13.00 13.13 -10.71
CA LYS A 17 12.01 12.05 -10.94
C LYS A 17 10.57 12.50 -10.69
N LEU A 18 10.39 13.72 -10.19
CA LEU A 18 9.08 14.33 -10.00
C LEU A 18 8.50 14.73 -11.35
N ILE A 19 7.38 14.10 -11.74
CA ILE A 19 6.67 14.45 -12.97
C ILE A 19 5.67 15.58 -12.70
N ALA A 20 4.96 15.52 -11.58
CA ALA A 20 3.94 16.49 -11.22
C ALA A 20 3.84 16.67 -9.71
N GLU A 21 3.58 17.89 -9.30
CA GLU A 21 3.20 18.24 -7.94
C GLU A 21 1.92 19.09 -8.02
N THR A 22 0.88 18.66 -7.31
CA THR A 22 -0.41 19.36 -7.27
C THR A 22 -0.93 19.42 -5.86
N LYS A 23 -1.62 20.50 -5.51
CA LYS A 23 -2.33 20.62 -4.26
C LYS A 23 -3.83 20.61 -4.53
N GLU A 24 -4.55 19.67 -3.95
CA GLU A 24 -6.00 19.57 -4.05
C GLU A 24 -6.59 19.40 -2.66
N LYS A 25 -7.45 20.35 -2.23
CA LYS A 25 -8.13 20.31 -0.93
C LYS A 25 -7.16 20.05 0.25
N ASP A 26 -6.09 20.80 0.27
CA ASP A 26 -5.01 20.72 1.28
C ASP A 26 -4.25 19.39 1.35
N VAL A 27 -4.47 18.51 0.39
CA VAL A 27 -3.63 17.34 0.13
C VAL A 27 -2.60 17.69 -0.94
N MET A 28 -1.33 17.54 -0.60
CA MET A 28 -0.23 17.65 -1.57
C MET A 28 -0.04 16.29 -2.24
N ILE A 29 -0.10 16.25 -3.56
CA ILE A 29 0.08 15.05 -4.38
C ILE A 29 1.35 15.20 -5.18
N ARG A 30 2.30 14.28 -4.99
CA ARG A 30 3.52 14.19 -5.80
C ARG A 30 3.48 12.91 -6.61
N HIS A 31 3.71 13.05 -7.90
CA HIS A 31 3.79 11.92 -8.83
C HIS A 31 5.23 11.80 -9.33
N TYR A 32 5.85 10.66 -9.05
CA TYR A 32 7.19 10.31 -9.52
C TYR A 32 7.12 9.15 -10.51
N LEU A 33 8.00 9.18 -11.52
CA LEU A 33 8.20 8.07 -12.45
C LEU A 33 9.63 7.56 -12.34
N ILE A 34 9.78 6.29 -12.01
CA ILE A 34 11.06 5.59 -12.07
C ILE A 34 11.08 4.77 -13.35
N THR A 35 12.08 5.00 -14.18
CA THR A 35 12.27 4.21 -15.40
C THR A 35 13.17 3.01 -15.16
N GLU A 36 13.19 2.04 -16.07
CA GLU A 36 14.11 0.89 -15.99
C GLU A 36 15.61 1.32 -15.96
N ASN A 37 15.95 2.46 -16.54
CA ASN A 37 17.30 2.99 -16.48
C ASN A 37 17.65 3.54 -15.10
N ASP A 38 16.69 4.07 -14.38
CA ASP A 38 16.86 4.66 -13.05
C ASP A 38 17.08 3.61 -11.97
N LYS A 39 16.62 2.37 -12.17
CA LYS A 39 16.78 1.25 -11.22
C LYS A 39 18.23 1.00 -10.81
N LYS A 40 19.20 1.27 -11.69
CA LYS A 40 20.63 1.06 -11.42
C LYS A 40 21.18 2.01 -10.37
N THR A 41 20.61 3.21 -10.28
CA THR A 41 21.06 4.28 -9.36
C THR A 41 20.17 4.38 -8.13
N ILE A 42 18.86 4.27 -8.31
CA ILE A 42 17.87 4.49 -7.24
C ILE A 42 17.61 3.21 -6.45
N HIS A 43 17.88 2.02 -7.03
CA HIS A 43 17.63 0.71 -6.44
C HIS A 43 16.15 0.41 -6.12
N GLU A 44 15.23 1.09 -6.81
CA GLU A 44 13.80 0.90 -6.70
C GLU A 44 13.20 0.34 -8.00
N GLU A 45 12.04 -0.30 -7.92
CA GLU A 45 11.37 -0.83 -9.10
C GLU A 45 10.84 0.28 -10.01
N ALA A 46 10.89 0.04 -11.31
CA ALA A 46 10.36 0.97 -12.30
C ALA A 46 8.83 1.03 -12.28
N GLY A 47 8.27 2.23 -12.29
CA GLY A 47 6.83 2.46 -12.33
C GLY A 47 6.41 3.83 -11.79
N ASP A 48 5.12 3.97 -11.58
CA ASP A 48 4.47 5.19 -11.09
C ASP A 48 4.35 5.17 -9.56
N TYR A 49 4.79 6.26 -8.90
CA TYR A 49 4.69 6.46 -7.46
C TYR A 49 3.93 7.74 -7.16
N PHE A 50 2.83 7.63 -6.43
CA PHE A 50 2.05 8.76 -5.95
C PHE A 50 2.19 8.88 -4.44
N VAL A 51 2.61 10.05 -3.97
CA VAL A 51 2.74 10.37 -2.55
C VAL A 51 1.74 11.46 -2.20
N PHE A 52 0.84 11.14 -1.30
CA PHE A 52 -0.15 12.07 -0.75
C PHE A 52 0.37 12.55 0.61
N SER A 53 0.58 13.84 0.76
CA SER A 53 0.97 14.45 2.03
C SER A 53 -0.16 15.35 2.54
N PHE A 54 -0.48 15.24 3.81
CA PHE A 54 -1.60 15.93 4.47
C PHE A 54 -1.27 16.20 5.93
N ASP A 55 -2.01 17.08 6.57
CA ASP A 55 -1.87 17.43 7.98
C ASP A 55 -2.98 16.83 8.87
N ASP A 56 -2.98 17.18 10.14
CA ASP A 56 -3.96 16.75 11.12
C ASP A 56 -5.38 17.21 10.76
N MET A 57 -5.54 18.41 10.22
CA MET A 57 -6.84 18.94 9.84
C MET A 57 -7.47 18.10 8.74
N VAL A 58 -6.71 17.79 7.70
CA VAL A 58 -7.19 16.93 6.59
C VAL A 58 -7.55 15.55 7.11
N LEU A 59 -6.70 14.94 7.95
CA LEU A 59 -6.95 13.60 8.46
C LEU A 59 -8.17 13.51 9.37
N TYR A 60 -8.35 14.48 10.27
CA TYR A 60 -9.39 14.38 11.29
C TYR A 60 -10.72 15.05 10.93
N GLU A 61 -10.67 16.13 10.17
CA GLU A 61 -11.84 16.95 9.87
C GLU A 61 -12.26 16.87 8.40
N GLU A 62 -11.31 16.66 7.48
CA GLU A 62 -11.56 16.66 6.05
C GLU A 62 -11.24 15.32 5.36
N LYS A 63 -11.36 14.19 6.06
CA LYS A 63 -11.03 12.86 5.53
C LYS A 63 -11.72 12.53 4.19
N GLU A 64 -12.92 13.09 3.94
CA GLU A 64 -13.63 12.97 2.66
C GLU A 64 -12.89 13.64 1.51
N SER A 65 -12.15 14.71 1.77
CA SER A 65 -11.30 15.37 0.78
C SER A 65 -10.14 14.47 0.39
N LEU A 66 -9.46 13.88 1.37
CA LEU A 66 -8.39 12.92 1.15
C LEU A 66 -8.90 11.68 0.38
N LYS A 67 -10.07 11.14 0.76
CA LYS A 67 -10.70 10.03 0.05
C LYS A 67 -10.97 10.35 -1.41
N LYS A 68 -11.54 11.53 -1.71
CA LYS A 68 -11.82 11.94 -3.10
C LYS A 68 -10.57 12.03 -3.95
N VAL A 69 -9.51 12.61 -3.40
CA VAL A 69 -8.21 12.73 -4.09
C VAL A 69 -7.61 11.35 -4.34
N LEU A 70 -7.60 10.49 -3.32
CA LEU A 70 -7.13 9.11 -3.44
C LEU A 70 -7.93 8.33 -4.49
N LYS A 71 -9.26 8.42 -4.49
CA LYS A 71 -10.13 7.77 -5.49
C LYS A 71 -9.74 8.10 -6.92
N LYS A 72 -9.36 9.34 -7.23
CA LYS A 72 -8.95 9.73 -8.60
C LYS A 72 -7.73 8.93 -9.06
N THR A 73 -6.71 8.81 -8.20
CA THR A 73 -5.50 8.05 -8.49
C THR A 73 -5.79 6.56 -8.61
N LEU A 74 -6.53 5.98 -7.64
CA LEU A 74 -6.92 4.57 -7.66
C LEU A 74 -7.75 4.22 -8.90
N LYS A 75 -8.69 5.08 -9.29
CA LYS A 75 -9.49 4.91 -10.51
C LYS A 75 -8.63 4.84 -11.77
N THR A 76 -7.57 5.65 -11.84
CA THR A 76 -6.61 5.61 -12.97
C THR A 76 -5.88 4.27 -13.01
N PHE A 77 -5.37 3.80 -11.89
CA PHE A 77 -4.70 2.50 -11.80
C PHE A 77 -5.65 1.33 -12.08
N LEU A 78 -6.85 1.34 -11.52
CA LEU A 78 -7.85 0.29 -11.78
C LEU A 78 -8.21 0.23 -13.27
N LYS A 79 -8.43 1.36 -13.93
CA LYS A 79 -8.67 1.41 -15.39
C LYS A 79 -7.48 0.87 -16.20
N LYS A 80 -6.24 1.12 -15.75
CA LYS A 80 -5.02 0.67 -16.41
C LYS A 80 -4.84 -0.85 -16.29
N TYR A 81 -5.09 -1.41 -15.11
CA TYR A 81 -4.68 -2.77 -14.77
C TYR A 81 -5.82 -3.78 -14.60
N HIS A 82 -6.98 -3.39 -14.11
CA HIS A 82 -8.12 -4.30 -13.93
C HIS A 82 -8.96 -4.37 -15.21
N LYS A 83 -8.95 -5.52 -15.85
CA LYS A 83 -9.69 -5.79 -17.10
C LYS A 83 -10.91 -6.71 -16.90
N GLY A 84 -11.36 -6.86 -15.68
CA GLY A 84 -12.33 -7.85 -15.23
C GLY A 84 -11.62 -8.95 -14.42
N GLY A 85 -12.38 -9.89 -13.89
CA GLY A 85 -11.84 -11.00 -13.08
C GLY A 85 -11.65 -10.64 -11.60
N THR A 86 -10.80 -11.41 -10.92
CA THR A 86 -10.66 -11.33 -9.46
C THR A 86 -9.58 -10.34 -9.04
N ILE A 87 -9.94 -9.43 -8.13
CA ILE A 87 -8.99 -8.58 -7.41
C ILE A 87 -8.68 -9.24 -6.08
N LEU A 88 -7.39 -9.51 -5.83
CA LEU A 88 -6.90 -10.01 -4.55
C LEU A 88 -6.26 -8.89 -3.75
N PHE A 89 -6.89 -8.50 -2.64
CA PHE A 89 -6.28 -7.62 -1.65
C PHE A 89 -5.47 -8.43 -0.64
N ILE A 90 -4.24 -8.02 -0.39
CA ILE A 90 -3.34 -8.64 0.57
C ILE A 90 -2.94 -7.60 1.61
N GLY A 91 -3.40 -7.78 2.85
CA GLY A 91 -3.01 -6.96 3.99
C GLY A 91 -1.78 -7.54 4.67
N LEU A 92 -0.63 -6.92 4.48
CA LEU A 92 0.63 -7.32 5.11
C LEU A 92 0.69 -6.82 6.56
N GLY A 93 1.48 -7.51 7.36
CA GLY A 93 1.68 -7.20 8.77
C GLY A 93 0.77 -8.00 9.72
N SER A 94 0.72 -7.58 10.98
CA SER A 94 -0.01 -8.27 12.05
C SER A 94 -1.01 -7.36 12.75
N LYS A 95 -2.26 -7.79 12.85
CA LYS A 95 -3.30 -7.07 13.59
C LYS A 95 -3.00 -6.90 15.09
N ASN A 96 -2.09 -7.70 15.64
CA ASN A 96 -1.71 -7.66 17.04
C ASN A 96 -0.53 -6.72 17.33
N ILE A 97 0.09 -6.16 16.32
CA ILE A 97 1.21 -5.21 16.43
C ILE A 97 0.73 -3.88 15.86
N LEU A 98 0.48 -2.89 16.73
CA LEU A 98 -0.14 -1.63 16.33
C LEU A 98 0.57 -0.97 15.14
N GLY A 99 1.90 -0.83 15.19
CA GLY A 99 2.70 -0.24 14.09
C GLY A 99 2.76 -1.09 12.81
N ASP A 100 2.26 -2.33 12.82
CA ASP A 100 2.27 -3.27 11.70
C ASP A 100 0.85 -3.70 11.29
N SER A 101 -0.17 -2.95 11.72
CA SER A 101 -1.57 -3.36 11.57
C SER A 101 -2.35 -2.66 10.45
N PHE A 102 -1.73 -1.76 9.68
CA PHE A 102 -2.44 -1.00 8.66
C PHE A 102 -3.08 -1.89 7.60
N GLY A 103 -2.32 -2.81 7.00
CA GLY A 103 -2.83 -3.75 6.01
C GLY A 103 -4.05 -4.54 6.51
N PRO A 104 -3.94 -5.27 7.64
CA PRO A 104 -5.07 -5.96 8.24
C PRO A 104 -6.27 -5.06 8.56
N LYS A 105 -6.06 -3.82 9.02
CA LYS A 105 -7.15 -2.87 9.32
C LYS A 105 -7.87 -2.40 8.05
N VAL A 106 -7.16 -2.13 6.97
CA VAL A 106 -7.79 -1.80 5.68
C VAL A 106 -8.65 -2.96 5.21
N LEU A 107 -8.13 -4.19 5.23
CA LEU A 107 -8.89 -5.36 4.79
C LEU A 107 -10.15 -5.61 5.62
N ASN A 108 -10.12 -5.32 6.92
CA ASN A 108 -11.32 -5.46 7.78
C ASN A 108 -12.47 -4.51 7.37
N ASN A 109 -12.17 -3.43 6.65
CA ASN A 109 -13.15 -2.44 6.18
C ASN A 109 -13.53 -2.63 4.70
N LEU A 110 -12.91 -3.60 3.99
CA LEU A 110 -13.24 -3.93 2.60
C LEU A 110 -14.37 -4.96 2.49
N ILE A 111 -15.10 -4.90 1.38
CA ILE A 111 -16.16 -5.85 1.07
C ILE A 111 -15.59 -7.00 0.24
N ALA A 112 -15.67 -8.23 0.75
CA ALA A 112 -15.30 -9.44 0.04
C ALA A 112 -16.50 -10.04 -0.70
N THR A 113 -16.34 -10.36 -1.98
CA THR A 113 -17.43 -10.86 -2.83
C THR A 113 -17.08 -12.14 -3.59
N ASN A 114 -15.82 -12.52 -3.65
CA ASN A 114 -15.36 -13.62 -4.52
C ASN A 114 -16.08 -14.95 -4.26
N ALA A 115 -16.42 -15.24 -3.00
CA ALA A 115 -17.11 -16.48 -2.63
C ALA A 115 -18.61 -16.51 -3.04
N TYR A 116 -19.19 -15.34 -3.37
CA TYR A 116 -20.63 -15.20 -3.67
C TYR A 116 -20.91 -14.87 -5.13
N ASN A 117 -19.89 -14.89 -5.97
CA ASN A 117 -19.96 -14.31 -7.31
C ASN A 117 -20.80 -15.10 -8.31
N ASP A 118 -21.11 -16.36 -8.03
CA ASP A 118 -22.01 -17.15 -8.87
C ASP A 118 -23.47 -16.69 -8.77
N PHE A 119 -23.78 -15.85 -7.76
CA PHE A 119 -25.12 -15.35 -7.47
C PHE A 119 -25.28 -13.85 -7.71
N LEU A 120 -24.17 -13.09 -7.81
CA LEU A 120 -24.19 -11.63 -7.86
C LEU A 120 -23.34 -11.11 -9.03
N ILE A 121 -23.86 -10.13 -9.75
CA ILE A 121 -23.11 -9.40 -10.80
C ILE A 121 -22.28 -8.30 -10.10
N LEU A 122 -21.36 -8.69 -9.24
CA LEU A 122 -20.46 -7.79 -8.52
C LEU A 122 -19.00 -8.05 -8.94
N PRO A 123 -18.12 -7.07 -8.80
CA PRO A 123 -16.67 -7.30 -8.93
C PRO A 123 -16.20 -8.41 -7.98
N LYS A 124 -15.34 -9.29 -8.47
CA LYS A 124 -14.78 -10.40 -7.68
C LYS A 124 -13.67 -9.87 -6.79
N VAL A 125 -13.93 -9.76 -5.49
CA VAL A 125 -12.97 -9.27 -4.49
C VAL A 125 -12.67 -10.36 -3.48
N ALA A 126 -11.40 -10.75 -3.38
CA ALA A 126 -10.87 -11.66 -2.37
C ALA A 126 -9.93 -10.91 -1.43
N LEU A 127 -9.97 -11.25 -0.14
CA LEU A 127 -9.15 -10.62 0.91
C LEU A 127 -8.27 -11.68 1.57
N PHE A 128 -7.00 -11.37 1.76
CA PHE A 128 -6.05 -12.27 2.40
C PHE A 128 -5.07 -11.53 3.32
N THR A 129 -4.93 -12.01 4.56
CA THR A 129 -3.95 -11.50 5.53
C THR A 129 -3.04 -12.66 5.95
N PRO A 130 -1.77 -12.71 5.48
CA PRO A 130 -0.86 -13.83 5.78
C PRO A 130 -0.40 -13.86 7.24
N ASP A 131 -0.51 -12.73 7.97
CA ASP A 131 0.15 -12.48 9.26
C ASP A 131 1.69 -12.55 9.15
N THR A 132 2.42 -12.44 10.25
CA THR A 132 3.87 -12.47 10.25
C THR A 132 4.42 -13.89 10.31
N THR A 133 5.59 -14.12 9.71
CA THR A 133 6.28 -15.42 9.72
C THR A 133 6.54 -15.93 11.15
N ASN A 134 6.84 -15.04 12.08
CA ASN A 134 7.09 -15.42 13.48
C ASN A 134 5.84 -15.98 14.17
N LYS A 135 4.66 -15.60 13.72
CA LYS A 135 3.40 -16.03 14.29
C LYS A 135 2.88 -17.32 13.65
N THR A 136 3.01 -17.42 12.33
CA THR A 136 2.49 -18.56 11.56
C THR A 136 3.48 -19.72 11.45
N GLY A 137 4.77 -19.48 11.64
CA GLY A 137 5.85 -20.43 11.34
C GLY A 137 6.08 -20.65 9.84
N ILE A 138 5.30 -19.98 8.98
CA ILE A 138 5.38 -20.08 7.52
C ILE A 138 5.72 -18.70 6.96
N SER A 139 6.63 -18.67 6.00
CA SER A 139 6.95 -17.40 5.32
C SER A 139 5.70 -16.75 4.72
N SER A 140 5.45 -15.48 5.04
CA SER A 140 4.32 -14.71 4.47
C SER A 140 4.35 -14.73 2.94
N TYR A 141 5.54 -14.68 2.34
CA TYR A 141 5.70 -14.85 0.89
C TYR A 141 5.14 -16.19 0.38
N LYS A 142 5.47 -17.32 1.06
CA LYS A 142 4.94 -18.64 0.66
C LYS A 142 3.43 -18.73 0.79
N LEU A 143 2.87 -18.15 1.84
CA LEU A 143 1.41 -18.11 2.01
C LEU A 143 0.75 -17.31 0.88
N ILE A 144 1.33 -16.16 0.51
CA ILE A 144 0.86 -15.35 -0.61
C ILE A 144 0.98 -16.11 -1.93
N GLU A 145 2.12 -16.74 -2.19
CA GLU A 145 2.35 -17.56 -3.39
C GLU A 145 1.30 -18.68 -3.52
N MET A 146 0.98 -19.38 -2.44
CA MET A 146 -0.05 -20.43 -2.43
C MET A 146 -1.43 -19.87 -2.78
N VAL A 147 -1.81 -18.73 -2.18
CA VAL A 147 -3.11 -18.08 -2.43
C VAL A 147 -3.19 -17.57 -3.87
N VAL A 148 -2.14 -16.89 -4.36
CA VAL A 148 -2.09 -16.38 -5.74
C VAL A 148 -2.17 -17.51 -6.75
N ASN A 149 -1.43 -18.61 -6.55
CA ASN A 149 -1.44 -19.76 -7.45
C ASN A 149 -2.80 -20.47 -7.46
N HIS A 150 -3.50 -20.52 -6.33
CA HIS A 150 -4.83 -21.12 -6.22
C HIS A 150 -5.91 -20.24 -6.83
N LEU A 151 -5.92 -18.97 -6.48
CA LEU A 151 -6.98 -18.02 -6.85
C LEU A 151 -6.81 -17.47 -8.26
N LYS A 152 -5.56 -17.36 -8.75
CA LYS A 152 -5.18 -16.80 -10.06
C LYS A 152 -5.84 -15.41 -10.29
N PRO A 153 -5.59 -14.43 -9.42
CA PRO A 153 -6.20 -13.13 -9.52
C PRO A 153 -5.71 -12.37 -10.77
N ASP A 154 -6.53 -11.45 -11.28
CA ASP A 154 -6.19 -10.59 -12.41
C ASP A 154 -5.48 -9.31 -11.97
N LEU A 155 -5.65 -8.92 -10.71
CA LEU A 155 -4.99 -7.79 -10.08
C LEU A 155 -4.69 -8.12 -8.61
N ILE A 156 -3.49 -7.81 -8.16
CA ILE A 156 -3.10 -7.87 -6.75
C ILE A 156 -3.00 -6.45 -6.20
N ILE A 157 -3.57 -6.21 -5.02
CA ILE A 157 -3.43 -4.94 -4.29
C ILE A 157 -2.82 -5.26 -2.93
N LEU A 158 -1.58 -4.81 -2.72
CA LEU A 158 -0.85 -4.95 -1.46
C LEU A 158 -1.12 -3.73 -0.57
N VAL A 159 -1.37 -3.96 0.70
CA VAL A 159 -1.51 -2.89 1.71
C VAL A 159 -0.56 -3.19 2.85
N ASP A 160 0.31 -2.24 3.20
CA ASP A 160 1.36 -2.44 4.20
C ASP A 160 1.61 -1.21 5.05
N SER A 161 2.14 -1.46 6.24
CA SER A 161 2.75 -0.46 7.11
C SER A 161 4.23 -0.35 6.81
N PHE A 162 4.79 0.84 6.88
CA PHE A 162 6.24 0.99 6.68
C PHE A 162 6.88 1.99 7.65
N THR A 163 8.19 2.12 7.54
CA THR A 163 9.01 2.96 8.41
C THR A 163 9.50 4.18 7.64
N THR A 164 9.40 5.37 8.23
CA THR A 164 9.98 6.60 7.68
C THR A 164 11.20 7.05 8.49
N THR A 165 12.13 7.75 7.86
CA THR A 165 13.25 8.46 8.49
C THR A 165 12.97 9.94 8.68
N HIS A 166 11.87 10.46 8.11
CA HIS A 166 11.44 11.84 8.24
C HIS A 166 10.19 11.96 9.12
N PHE A 167 10.37 12.52 10.31
CA PHE A 167 9.30 12.60 11.30
C PHE A 167 8.03 13.30 10.77
N LYS A 168 8.18 14.31 9.89
CA LYS A 168 7.04 15.00 9.25
C LYS A 168 6.12 14.09 8.42
N ASN A 169 6.64 12.96 7.95
CA ASN A 169 5.88 12.02 7.13
C ASN A 169 5.14 10.98 7.97
N LEU A 170 5.56 10.80 9.22
CA LEU A 170 4.98 9.81 10.13
C LEU A 170 3.48 10.06 10.28
N ASN A 171 2.67 9.12 9.83
CA ASN A 171 1.22 9.15 9.79
C ASN A 171 0.61 10.32 8.98
N ARG A 172 1.40 11.04 8.17
CA ARG A 172 0.96 12.22 7.39
C ARG A 172 1.26 12.11 5.90
N THR A 173 1.60 10.91 5.47
CA THR A 173 1.71 10.57 4.06
C THR A 173 1.03 9.24 3.78
N LEU A 174 0.58 9.06 2.54
CA LEU A 174 0.13 7.78 2.01
C LEU A 174 0.80 7.61 0.66
N GLU A 175 1.34 6.44 0.39
CA GLU A 175 1.94 6.12 -0.89
C GLU A 175 1.09 5.12 -1.67
N VAL A 176 0.99 5.32 -2.99
CA VAL A 176 0.36 4.39 -3.93
C VAL A 176 1.32 4.21 -5.10
N ASN A 177 1.68 2.96 -5.40
CA ASN A 177 2.54 2.66 -6.53
C ASN A 177 2.09 1.41 -7.29
N ASP A 178 2.59 1.23 -8.52
CA ASP A 178 2.33 0.05 -9.33
C ASP A 178 3.55 -0.89 -9.47
N CYS A 179 4.48 -0.81 -8.54
CA CYS A 179 5.79 -1.48 -8.60
C CYS A 179 5.88 -2.70 -7.70
N GLY A 180 5.28 -2.63 -6.51
CA GLY A 180 5.34 -3.69 -5.52
C GLY A 180 6.05 -3.30 -4.23
N ILE A 181 6.37 -4.30 -3.42
CA ILE A 181 6.95 -4.14 -2.08
C ILE A 181 8.17 -5.05 -1.93
N CYS A 182 9.25 -4.48 -1.35
CA CYS A 182 10.40 -5.24 -0.89
C CYS A 182 10.23 -5.60 0.59
N PHE A 183 10.28 -6.87 0.97
CA PHE A 183 10.27 -7.29 2.37
C PHE A 183 11.61 -7.02 3.04
N ALA A 184 11.65 -6.04 3.94
CA ALA A 184 12.90 -5.58 4.56
C ALA A 184 13.56 -6.56 5.54
N ASN A 185 12.87 -7.58 6.05
CA ASN A 185 13.31 -8.36 7.22
C ASN A 185 13.23 -9.89 7.09
N GLN A 186 13.20 -10.46 5.90
CA GLN A 186 13.39 -11.90 5.83
C GLN A 186 14.88 -12.22 5.83
N LEU A 187 15.40 -12.54 7.02
CA LEU A 187 16.73 -13.10 7.22
C LEU A 187 17.02 -14.18 6.17
N ARG A 188 17.79 -13.84 5.12
CA ARG A 188 18.31 -14.71 4.05
C ARG A 188 17.52 -14.89 2.74
N SER A 189 16.41 -14.23 2.51
CA SER A 189 15.88 -14.17 1.13
C SER A 189 15.34 -12.77 0.85
N ASN A 190 15.98 -12.04 -0.07
CA ASN A 190 15.44 -10.82 -0.67
C ASN A 190 14.23 -11.19 -1.54
N LYS A 191 13.13 -11.58 -0.92
CA LYS A 191 11.90 -11.88 -1.65
C LYS A 191 11.10 -10.61 -1.74
N GLU A 192 10.91 -10.18 -2.95
CA GLU A 192 10.12 -9.02 -3.32
C GLU A 192 8.80 -9.51 -3.89
N ILE A 193 7.71 -8.81 -3.61
CA ILE A 193 6.45 -8.98 -4.33
C ILE A 193 6.30 -7.81 -5.27
N THR A 194 6.68 -8.04 -6.51
CA THR A 194 6.60 -7.10 -7.62
C THR A 194 5.73 -7.68 -8.72
N ARG A 195 5.42 -6.88 -9.73
CA ARG A 195 4.73 -7.37 -10.94
C ARG A 195 5.44 -8.57 -11.59
N LYS A 196 6.77 -8.64 -11.49
CA LYS A 196 7.58 -9.74 -12.07
C LYS A 196 7.47 -11.02 -11.28
N THR A 197 7.15 -10.95 -9.98
CA THR A 197 7.08 -12.11 -9.09
C THR A 197 6.02 -13.11 -9.53
N PHE A 198 4.84 -12.62 -9.89
CA PHE A 198 3.70 -13.47 -10.29
C PHE A 198 3.27 -13.27 -11.74
N ASN A 199 3.88 -12.32 -12.46
CA ASN A 199 3.44 -11.88 -13.78
C ASN A 199 1.97 -11.42 -13.80
N ILE A 200 1.54 -10.77 -12.73
CA ILE A 200 0.20 -10.21 -12.51
C ILE A 200 0.34 -8.72 -12.24
N PRO A 201 -0.53 -7.85 -12.80
CA PRO A 201 -0.60 -6.46 -12.42
C PRO A 201 -0.73 -6.29 -10.91
N LEU A 202 -0.05 -5.29 -10.36
CA LEU A 202 0.05 -5.11 -8.93
C LEU A 202 -0.02 -3.63 -8.58
N LEU A 203 -0.72 -3.30 -7.51
CA LEU A 203 -0.70 -2.01 -6.84
C LEU A 203 -0.22 -2.20 -5.41
N SER A 204 0.47 -1.22 -4.86
CA SER A 204 0.87 -1.20 -3.46
C SER A 204 0.40 0.09 -2.80
N ILE A 205 -0.09 -0.03 -1.59
CA ILE A 205 -0.49 1.10 -0.75
C ILE A 205 0.27 1.00 0.56
N GLY A 206 1.01 2.03 0.86
CA GLY A 206 1.85 2.10 2.03
C GLY A 206 1.50 3.27 2.95
N TYR A 207 1.55 3.04 4.27
CA TYR A 207 1.32 4.05 5.29
C TYR A 207 2.43 4.04 6.34
N PRO A 208 3.12 5.18 6.60
CA PRO A 208 4.24 5.24 7.54
C PRO A 208 3.73 5.27 8.97
N THR A 209 3.91 4.19 9.67
CA THR A 209 3.45 4.00 11.05
C THR A 209 4.56 4.06 12.09
N MET A 210 5.80 3.97 11.63
CA MET A 210 6.99 3.95 12.49
C MET A 210 8.04 4.95 11.99
N PHE A 211 8.60 5.70 12.94
CA PHE A 211 9.75 6.58 12.70
C PHE A 211 11.03 5.89 13.14
N LYS A 212 12.01 5.81 12.25
CA LYS A 212 13.31 5.20 12.55
C LYS A 212 14.34 6.26 12.89
N MET A 213 14.85 6.20 14.11
CA MET A 213 15.94 7.03 14.60
C MET A 213 17.10 6.12 15.07
N HIS A 214 18.22 6.08 14.33
CA HIS A 214 19.34 5.17 14.58
C HIS A 214 18.92 3.69 14.66
N LYS A 215 18.96 3.10 15.87
CA LYS A 215 18.57 1.70 16.13
C LYS A 215 17.18 1.59 16.79
N THR A 216 16.47 2.69 16.98
CA THR A 216 15.18 2.76 17.69
C THR A 216 14.05 3.04 16.71
N TYR A 217 12.90 2.43 16.95
CA TYR A 217 11.66 2.70 16.24
C TYR A 217 10.67 3.38 17.20
N LEU A 218 10.08 4.47 16.74
CA LEU A 218 9.10 5.23 17.51
C LEU A 218 7.79 5.29 16.74
N ASN A 219 6.69 5.19 17.47
CA ASN A 219 5.35 5.40 16.95
C ASN A 219 4.83 6.77 17.36
N HIS A 220 3.92 7.32 16.55
CA HIS A 220 3.19 8.51 16.93
C HIS A 220 2.22 8.21 18.08
N PHE A 221 2.05 9.11 19.05
CA PHE A 221 1.17 8.88 20.22
C PHE A 221 -0.31 8.71 19.86
N ARG A 222 -0.75 9.16 18.67
CA ARG A 222 -2.12 9.00 18.15
C ARG A 222 -2.23 7.86 17.14
N LEU A 223 -1.22 7.00 17.02
CA LEU A 223 -1.12 5.99 15.96
C LEU A 223 -2.39 5.17 15.78
N GLU A 224 -3.01 4.71 16.84
CA GLU A 224 -4.23 3.90 16.74
C GLU A 224 -5.40 4.66 16.09
N LYS A 225 -5.60 5.91 16.49
CA LYS A 225 -6.62 6.78 15.89
C LYS A 225 -6.32 7.04 14.42
N ASP A 226 -5.08 7.39 14.10
CA ASP A 226 -4.63 7.65 12.73
C ASP A 226 -4.82 6.43 11.83
N LEU A 227 -4.45 5.23 12.32
CA LEU A 227 -4.65 3.97 11.61
C LEU A 227 -6.12 3.66 11.34
N ASN A 228 -7.00 3.88 12.32
CA ASN A 228 -8.42 3.64 12.14
C ASN A 228 -9.00 4.55 11.04
N ILE A 229 -8.70 5.85 11.11
CA ILE A 229 -9.20 6.80 10.11
C ILE A 229 -8.61 6.49 8.72
N MET A 230 -7.29 6.27 8.61
CA MET A 230 -6.67 6.03 7.31
C MET A 230 -7.13 4.70 6.70
N SER A 231 -7.31 3.66 7.50
CA SER A 231 -7.83 2.39 7.01
C SER A 231 -9.26 2.50 6.47
N GLU A 232 -10.12 3.29 7.13
CA GLU A 232 -11.45 3.62 6.62
C GLU A 232 -11.40 4.40 5.30
N VAL A 233 -10.54 5.43 5.21
CA VAL A 233 -10.37 6.25 4.00
C VAL A 233 -9.98 5.38 2.80
N VAL A 234 -8.96 4.52 2.98
CA VAL A 234 -8.49 3.65 1.90
C VAL A 234 -9.55 2.61 1.50
N ALA A 235 -10.12 1.93 2.48
CA ALA A 235 -11.14 0.90 2.20
C ALA A 235 -12.41 1.50 1.58
N SER A 236 -12.90 2.64 2.09
CA SER A 236 -14.06 3.33 1.52
C SER A 236 -13.79 3.80 0.08
N ALA A 237 -12.58 4.30 -0.20
CA ALA A 237 -12.20 4.68 -1.55
C ALA A 237 -12.30 3.51 -2.54
N PHE A 238 -11.87 2.30 -2.14
CA PHE A 238 -12.00 1.10 -2.96
C PHE A 238 -13.45 0.59 -3.04
N ASN A 239 -14.15 0.51 -1.91
CA ASN A 239 -15.52 0.05 -1.91
C ASN A 239 -16.40 0.90 -2.85
N GLU A 240 -16.28 2.24 -2.77
CA GLU A 240 -17.00 3.15 -3.67
C GLU A 240 -16.55 3.04 -5.14
N LEU A 241 -15.32 2.66 -5.43
CA LEU A 241 -14.85 2.48 -6.82
C LEU A 241 -15.28 1.15 -7.44
N LEU A 242 -15.52 0.15 -6.60
CA LEU A 242 -15.80 -1.20 -7.04
C LEU A 242 -17.31 -1.51 -7.00
N PHE A 243 -18.08 -0.85 -6.14
CA PHE A 243 -19.48 -1.23 -5.89
C PHE A 243 -20.51 -0.11 -6.11
N ASP A 244 -20.07 1.17 -6.28
CA ASP A 244 -20.93 2.30 -6.68
C ASP A 244 -20.85 2.54 -8.21
#